data_bea3a535e86dbc11099116814ddad53d
#
_entry.id   bea3a535e86dbc11099116814ddad53d
#
_cell.length_a   1.000
_cell.length_b   1.000
_cell.length_c   1.000
_cell.angle_alpha   90.00
_cell.angle_beta   90.00
_cell.angle_gamma   90.00
#
_symmetry.space_group_name_H-M   'P 1'
#
loop_
_entity.id
_entity.type
_entity.pdbx_description
1 polymer ?
#
loop_
_entity_poly.entity_id
_entity_poly.type
_entity_poly.pdbx_seq_one_letter_code
_entity_poly.pdbx_strand_id
1 'polypeptide(L)'
;MSNTDNNISNVSENKLLAIIALVLLSFALGTSEFIVIGVLTEIAEGFNITEVKAGGLVSMFALAYSICTPFSAAFAGKFNRFHFIIFASILFIAGNFLCSLASNYTFLLIVRMFIAVISGALISVSISFSPYISTKDKRPMVVAWIYSGFSIASIFGVPIGTSISYYFGWRASFIFISIFSAAMLVLMFATLPKNTPTHKVKLLGQFILFKDTRFILSTFTILFGAASSYVLYTYLKPIFLDYIHIPNKHISAALLVFGVTVLFSNLLSGKLAEHNGVYRLRYVFMMQFLCMIVLPFALLNAVSSSIVILIIGFLMYLMNSPVQLNILDFTEREYPSCLTLASSNNSFSFNFGIALGSFVGSTIFDNFGIRWVGFGGAVLSTLAFLCIVYLYKINGKTNNV
;
A
#
# COMPACT_ATOMS: atom_id res chain seq x y z
N MET A 1 -8.43 -47.81 -1.26
CA MET A 1 -7.76 -46.76 -2.05
C MET A 1 -8.60 -45.46 -2.16
N SER A 2 -9.95 -45.47 -2.20
CA SER A 2 -10.77 -44.28 -2.42
C SER A 2 -10.86 -43.27 -1.24
N ASN A 3 -10.71 -43.71 0.01
CA ASN A 3 -10.83 -42.80 1.17
C ASN A 3 -9.56 -41.97 1.47
N THR A 4 -8.39 -42.44 1.05
CA THR A 4 -7.12 -41.68 1.22
C THR A 4 -6.96 -40.60 0.16
N ASP A 5 -7.38 -40.84 -1.06
CA ASP A 5 -7.31 -39.86 -2.15
C ASP A 5 -8.28 -38.68 -1.93
N ASN A 6 -9.50 -38.94 -1.42
CA ASN A 6 -10.46 -37.90 -1.07
C ASN A 6 -9.99 -37.03 0.12
N ASN A 7 -9.27 -37.59 1.10
CA ASN A 7 -8.71 -36.80 2.21
C ASN A 7 -7.54 -35.94 1.78
N ILE A 8 -6.69 -36.39 0.84
CA ILE A 8 -5.55 -35.63 0.35
C ILE A 8 -6.02 -34.47 -0.56
N SER A 9 -7.02 -34.69 -1.42
CA SER A 9 -7.62 -33.65 -2.24
C SER A 9 -8.31 -32.58 -1.41
N ASN A 10 -9.11 -32.94 -0.41
CA ASN A 10 -9.79 -32.01 0.50
C ASN A 10 -8.82 -31.15 1.34
N VAL A 11 -7.68 -31.72 1.78
CA VAL A 11 -6.64 -30.98 2.52
C VAL A 11 -5.91 -29.99 1.58
N SER A 12 -5.76 -30.33 0.31
CA SER A 12 -5.17 -29.43 -0.71
C SER A 12 -6.12 -28.29 -1.06
N GLU A 13 -7.41 -28.56 -1.24
CA GLU A 13 -8.43 -27.57 -1.55
C GLU A 13 -8.64 -26.58 -0.40
N ASN A 14 -8.70 -27.04 0.84
CA ASN A 14 -8.83 -26.17 2.02
C ASN A 14 -7.64 -25.21 2.15
N LYS A 15 -6.42 -25.62 1.79
CA LYS A 15 -5.25 -24.75 1.83
C LYS A 15 -5.31 -23.67 0.74
N LEU A 16 -5.78 -24.01 -0.45
CA LEU A 16 -5.95 -23.04 -1.54
C LEU A 16 -7.02 -22.01 -1.18
N LEU A 17 -8.16 -22.44 -0.64
CA LEU A 17 -9.21 -21.54 -0.19
C LEU A 17 -8.75 -20.62 0.94
N ALA A 18 -7.91 -21.10 1.87
CA ALA A 18 -7.30 -20.28 2.91
C ALA A 18 -6.38 -19.19 2.31
N ILE A 19 -5.58 -19.51 1.29
CA ILE A 19 -4.74 -18.53 0.58
C ILE A 19 -5.63 -17.50 -0.11
N ILE A 20 -6.65 -17.93 -0.84
CA ILE A 20 -7.61 -17.03 -1.50
C ILE A 20 -8.27 -16.10 -0.49
N ALA A 21 -8.71 -16.62 0.66
CA ALA A 21 -9.32 -15.81 1.71
C ALA A 21 -8.38 -14.70 2.21
N LEU A 22 -7.09 -15.00 2.42
CA LEU A 22 -6.10 -14.01 2.85
C LEU A 22 -5.74 -12.99 1.75
N VAL A 23 -5.72 -13.40 0.48
CA VAL A 23 -5.54 -12.48 -0.67
C VAL A 23 -6.73 -11.52 -0.77
N LEU A 24 -7.95 -12.03 -0.63
CA LEU A 24 -9.16 -11.21 -0.66
C LEU A 24 -9.27 -10.30 0.56
N LEU A 25 -8.80 -10.73 1.74
CA LEU A 25 -8.65 -9.83 2.90
C LEU A 25 -7.68 -8.69 2.55
N SER A 26 -6.51 -8.99 2.00
CA SER A 26 -5.55 -7.96 1.58
C SER A 26 -6.10 -7.02 0.52
N PHE A 27 -6.94 -7.53 -0.39
CA PHE A 27 -7.69 -6.71 -1.34
C PHE A 27 -8.68 -5.77 -0.62
N ALA A 28 -9.42 -6.25 0.38
CA ALA A 28 -10.33 -5.42 1.18
C ALA A 28 -9.57 -4.33 1.95
N LEU A 29 -8.42 -4.68 2.56
CA LEU A 29 -7.56 -3.74 3.27
C LEU A 29 -7.05 -2.64 2.33
N GLY A 30 -6.50 -3.01 1.18
CA GLY A 30 -6.01 -2.06 0.17
C GLY A 30 -7.13 -1.21 -0.43
N THR A 31 -8.31 -1.79 -0.68
CA THR A 31 -9.47 -1.03 -1.15
C THR A 31 -9.90 0.01 -0.11
N SER A 32 -9.98 -0.38 1.17
CA SER A 32 -10.30 0.55 2.25
C SER A 32 -9.25 1.65 2.40
N GLU A 33 -7.96 1.35 2.19
CA GLU A 33 -6.88 2.33 2.24
C GLU A 33 -7.01 3.37 1.12
N PHE A 34 -7.16 2.92 -0.13
CA PHE A 34 -7.04 3.77 -1.31
C PHE A 34 -8.37 4.36 -1.81
N ILE A 35 -9.53 3.87 -1.33
CA ILE A 35 -10.84 4.30 -1.81
C ILE A 35 -11.05 5.81 -1.72
N VAL A 36 -10.51 6.46 -0.67
CA VAL A 36 -10.64 7.91 -0.47
C VAL A 36 -10.09 8.71 -1.65
N ILE A 37 -9.05 8.22 -2.32
CA ILE A 37 -8.47 8.87 -3.51
C ILE A 37 -9.52 8.98 -4.62
N GLY A 38 -10.33 7.92 -4.80
CA GLY A 38 -11.37 7.86 -5.81
C GLY A 38 -12.66 8.59 -5.46
N VAL A 39 -12.91 8.85 -4.17
CA VAL A 39 -14.13 9.50 -3.66
C VAL A 39 -13.85 10.81 -2.92
N LEU A 40 -12.66 11.38 -3.12
CA LEU A 40 -12.16 12.54 -2.37
C LEU A 40 -13.05 13.77 -2.56
N THR A 41 -13.43 14.08 -3.79
CA THR A 41 -14.28 15.22 -4.15
C THR A 41 -15.67 15.08 -3.54
N GLU A 42 -16.29 13.90 -3.60
CA GLU A 42 -17.62 13.67 -3.01
C GLU A 42 -17.61 13.75 -1.48
N ILE A 43 -16.52 13.36 -0.83
CA ILE A 43 -16.36 13.56 0.62
C ILE A 43 -16.24 15.05 0.94
N ALA A 44 -15.44 15.79 0.15
CA ALA A 44 -15.26 17.23 0.32
C ALA A 44 -16.59 17.97 0.19
N GLU A 45 -17.35 17.69 -0.86
CA GLU A 45 -18.70 18.24 -1.10
C GLU A 45 -19.67 17.83 0.02
N GLY A 46 -19.68 16.55 0.40
CA GLY A 46 -20.61 16.02 1.39
C GLY A 46 -20.45 16.59 2.80
N PHE A 47 -19.26 17.09 3.15
CA PHE A 47 -18.98 17.75 4.43
C PHE A 47 -18.77 19.25 4.31
N ASN A 48 -18.91 19.85 3.14
CA ASN A 48 -18.66 21.28 2.88
C ASN A 48 -17.23 21.69 3.32
N ILE A 49 -16.23 20.91 2.94
CA ILE A 49 -14.81 21.16 3.22
C ILE A 49 -14.02 21.22 1.91
N THR A 50 -12.80 21.74 1.99
CA THR A 50 -11.89 21.74 0.83
C THR A 50 -11.37 20.33 0.53
N GLU A 51 -11.02 20.04 -0.74
CA GLU A 51 -10.37 18.79 -1.15
C GLU A 51 -9.02 18.60 -0.45
N VAL A 52 -8.32 19.70 -0.15
CA VAL A 52 -7.10 19.71 0.67
C VAL A 52 -7.36 19.08 2.04
N LYS A 53 -8.43 19.52 2.72
CA LYS A 53 -8.82 18.96 4.02
C LYS A 53 -9.25 17.49 3.88
N ALA A 54 -9.97 17.13 2.83
CA ALA A 54 -10.35 15.75 2.55
C ALA A 54 -9.12 14.84 2.30
N GLY A 55 -8.06 15.36 1.63
CA GLY A 55 -6.78 14.68 1.44
C GLY A 55 -6.09 14.30 2.75
N GLY A 56 -6.38 15.01 3.85
CA GLY A 56 -5.95 14.65 5.20
C GLY A 56 -6.39 13.24 5.64
N LEU A 57 -7.50 12.71 5.09
CA LEU A 57 -7.92 11.33 5.35
C LEU A 57 -6.92 10.29 4.81
N VAL A 58 -6.22 10.58 3.71
CA VAL A 58 -5.20 9.71 3.13
C VAL A 58 -3.92 9.79 3.95
N SER A 59 -3.44 11.01 4.23
CA SER A 59 -2.18 11.20 4.97
C SER A 59 -2.27 10.69 6.41
N MET A 60 -3.36 10.95 7.13
CA MET A 60 -3.54 10.51 8.51
C MET A 60 -3.76 8.99 8.62
N PHE A 61 -4.48 8.39 7.66
CA PHE A 61 -4.61 6.93 7.57
C PHE A 61 -3.23 6.28 7.40
N ALA A 62 -2.45 6.72 6.41
CA ALA A 62 -1.14 6.17 6.11
C ALA A 62 -0.14 6.38 7.27
N LEU A 63 -0.20 7.54 7.95
CA LEU A 63 0.61 7.81 9.14
C LEU A 63 0.26 6.86 10.30
N ALA A 64 -1.03 6.70 10.61
CA ALA A 64 -1.49 5.79 11.65
C ALA A 64 -1.13 4.33 11.31
N TYR A 65 -1.33 3.92 10.06
CA TYR A 65 -0.92 2.60 9.56
C TYR A 65 0.58 2.36 9.78
N SER A 66 1.41 3.28 9.29
CA SER A 66 2.87 3.18 9.36
C SER A 66 3.36 3.07 10.81
N ILE A 67 3.00 4.02 11.66
CA ILE A 67 3.47 4.06 13.06
C ILE A 67 2.99 2.83 13.84
N CYS A 68 1.71 2.45 13.68
CA CYS A 68 1.10 1.43 14.52
C CYS A 68 1.35 -0.01 14.04
N THR A 69 1.68 -0.24 12.76
CA THR A 69 1.87 -1.60 12.22
C THR A 69 2.91 -2.43 12.99
N PRO A 70 4.12 -1.95 13.33
CA PRO A 70 5.08 -2.75 14.08
C PRO A 70 4.57 -3.12 15.48
N PHE A 71 3.88 -2.19 16.14
CA PHE A 71 3.33 -2.42 17.49
C PHE A 71 2.12 -3.36 17.46
N SER A 72 1.22 -3.17 16.52
CA SER A 72 0.03 -4.02 16.37
C SER A 72 0.40 -5.45 15.96
N ALA A 73 1.42 -5.62 15.11
CA ALA A 73 1.97 -6.93 14.76
C ALA A 73 2.56 -7.66 15.98
N ALA A 74 3.32 -6.94 16.82
CA ALA A 74 3.86 -7.50 18.06
C ALA A 74 2.77 -7.85 19.07
N PHE A 75 1.76 -7.01 19.19
CA PHE A 75 0.61 -7.26 20.05
C PHE A 75 -0.16 -8.50 19.59
N ALA A 76 -0.44 -8.61 18.29
CA ALA A 76 -1.10 -9.76 17.68
C ALA A 76 -0.37 -11.09 17.94
N GLY A 77 0.96 -11.08 17.99
CA GLY A 77 1.79 -12.26 18.26
C GLY A 77 1.58 -12.88 19.66
N LYS A 78 0.94 -12.16 20.60
CA LYS A 78 0.61 -12.66 21.94
C LYS A 78 -0.63 -13.55 21.97
N PHE A 79 -1.46 -13.49 20.95
CA PHE A 79 -2.74 -14.18 20.86
C PHE A 79 -2.71 -15.32 19.85
N ASN A 80 -3.69 -16.23 19.94
CA ASN A 80 -3.94 -17.21 18.89
C ASN A 80 -4.30 -16.46 17.60
N ARG A 81 -3.58 -16.76 16.50
CA ARG A 81 -3.70 -16.05 15.22
C ARG A 81 -5.11 -16.10 14.65
N PHE A 82 -5.79 -17.27 14.78
CA PHE A 82 -7.14 -17.44 14.29
C PHE A 82 -8.13 -16.52 15.02
N HIS A 83 -8.15 -16.54 16.35
CA HIS A 83 -9.06 -15.69 17.12
C HIS A 83 -8.76 -14.20 16.91
N PHE A 84 -7.47 -13.86 16.80
CA PHE A 84 -7.07 -12.48 16.57
C PHE A 84 -7.52 -11.97 15.19
N ILE A 85 -7.27 -12.73 14.09
CA ILE A 85 -7.65 -12.30 12.74
C ILE A 85 -9.16 -12.17 12.59
N ILE A 86 -9.95 -13.08 13.18
CA ILE A 86 -11.41 -13.01 13.18
C ILE A 86 -11.89 -11.75 13.93
N PHE A 87 -11.40 -11.52 15.15
CA PHE A 87 -11.77 -10.36 15.96
C PHE A 87 -11.38 -9.05 15.28
N ALA A 88 -10.14 -8.94 14.80
CA ALA A 88 -9.67 -7.75 14.09
C ALA A 88 -10.44 -7.50 12.78
N SER A 89 -10.86 -8.57 12.07
CA SER A 89 -11.70 -8.43 10.87
C SER A 89 -13.11 -7.93 11.21
N ILE A 90 -13.69 -8.35 12.32
CA ILE A 90 -14.97 -7.80 12.80
C ILE A 90 -14.84 -6.31 13.09
N LEU A 91 -13.75 -5.88 13.76
CA LEU A 91 -13.49 -4.46 14.01
C LEU A 91 -13.26 -3.68 12.70
N PHE A 92 -12.59 -4.27 11.71
CA PHE A 92 -12.39 -3.67 10.39
C PHE A 92 -13.73 -3.48 9.65
N ILE A 93 -14.62 -4.48 9.68
CA ILE A 93 -15.96 -4.42 9.10
C ILE A 93 -16.78 -3.32 9.78
N ALA A 94 -16.83 -3.33 11.12
CA ALA A 94 -17.54 -2.33 11.90
C ALA A 94 -17.00 -0.92 11.65
N GLY A 95 -15.67 -0.76 11.56
CA GLY A 95 -15.04 0.52 11.25
C GLY A 95 -15.44 1.06 9.87
N ASN A 96 -15.39 0.24 8.81
CA ASN A 96 -15.83 0.66 7.48
C ASN A 96 -17.34 0.98 7.47
N PHE A 97 -18.16 0.20 8.17
CA PHE A 97 -19.57 0.52 8.31
C PHE A 97 -19.78 1.86 9.05
N LEU A 98 -19.04 2.13 10.12
CA LEU A 98 -19.09 3.42 10.82
C LEU A 98 -18.64 4.59 9.92
N CYS A 99 -17.68 4.38 9.00
CA CYS A 99 -17.34 5.40 8.00
C CYS A 99 -18.55 5.79 7.13
N SER A 100 -19.43 4.83 6.78
CA SER A 100 -20.63 5.13 6.00
C SER A 100 -21.67 5.95 6.77
N LEU A 101 -21.66 5.87 8.09
CA LEU A 101 -22.54 6.61 8.99
C LEU A 101 -21.96 7.96 9.44
N ALA A 102 -20.78 8.32 8.97
CA ALA A 102 -20.09 9.53 9.40
C ALA A 102 -20.94 10.79 9.14
N SER A 103 -21.24 11.52 10.21
CA SER A 103 -21.99 12.77 10.18
C SER A 103 -21.10 14.01 9.98
N ASN A 104 -19.80 13.88 10.29
CA ASN A 104 -18.83 14.95 10.12
C ASN A 104 -17.43 14.39 9.79
N TYR A 105 -16.56 15.28 9.29
CA TYR A 105 -15.19 14.95 8.87
C TYR A 105 -14.34 14.38 10.02
N THR A 106 -14.42 14.98 11.21
CA THR A 106 -13.58 14.56 12.36
C THR A 106 -13.91 13.13 12.79
N PHE A 107 -15.19 12.77 12.83
CA PHE A 107 -15.61 11.39 13.11
C PHE A 107 -15.08 10.42 12.04
N LEU A 108 -15.24 10.76 10.76
CA LEU A 108 -14.69 9.95 9.65
C LEU A 108 -13.18 9.77 9.80
N LEU A 109 -12.43 10.85 10.11
CA LEU A 109 -10.98 10.81 10.29
C LEU A 109 -10.56 9.87 11.42
N ILE A 110 -11.20 9.97 12.59
CA ILE A 110 -10.89 9.14 13.76
C ILE A 110 -11.14 7.65 13.44
N VAL A 111 -12.30 7.35 12.85
CA VAL A 111 -12.63 5.97 12.48
C VAL A 111 -11.66 5.43 11.44
N ARG A 112 -11.25 6.23 10.46
CA ARG A 112 -10.25 5.87 9.47
C ARG A 112 -8.88 5.57 10.08
N MET A 113 -8.43 6.39 11.05
CA MET A 113 -7.17 6.12 11.78
C MET A 113 -7.26 4.80 12.57
N PHE A 114 -8.40 4.52 13.20
CA PHE A 114 -8.62 3.24 13.89
C PHE A 114 -8.57 2.04 12.93
N ILE A 115 -9.22 2.15 11.75
CA ILE A 115 -9.15 1.14 10.70
C ILE A 115 -7.69 0.92 10.25
N ALA A 116 -6.89 1.98 10.11
CA ALA A 116 -5.50 1.89 9.70
C ALA A 116 -4.66 1.05 10.66
N VAL A 117 -4.83 1.25 11.98
CA VAL A 117 -4.15 0.46 13.03
C VAL A 117 -4.52 -1.02 12.93
N ILE A 118 -5.81 -1.31 12.73
CA ILE A 118 -6.31 -2.69 12.59
C ILE A 118 -5.78 -3.32 11.30
N SER A 119 -5.75 -2.57 10.21
CA SER A 119 -5.28 -3.07 8.90
C SER A 119 -3.81 -3.51 8.95
N GLY A 120 -2.95 -2.76 9.64
CA GLY A 120 -1.55 -3.15 9.86
C GLY A 120 -1.41 -4.45 10.66
N ALA A 121 -2.27 -4.67 11.66
CA ALA A 121 -2.29 -5.93 12.40
C ALA A 121 -2.80 -7.09 11.53
N LEU A 122 -3.88 -6.87 10.77
CA LEU A 122 -4.49 -7.87 9.90
C LEU A 122 -3.52 -8.40 8.84
N ILE A 123 -2.81 -7.53 8.14
CA ILE A 123 -1.83 -7.98 7.13
C ILE A 123 -0.69 -8.75 7.77
N SER A 124 -0.19 -8.31 8.92
CA SER A 124 0.91 -8.99 9.63
C SER A 124 0.50 -10.40 10.08
N VAL A 125 -0.71 -10.54 10.61
CA VAL A 125 -1.25 -11.85 11.04
C VAL A 125 -1.54 -12.72 9.82
N SER A 126 -2.06 -12.16 8.72
CA SER A 126 -2.29 -12.89 7.46
C SER A 126 -1.02 -13.58 6.95
N ILE A 127 0.08 -12.86 6.92
CA ILE A 127 1.40 -13.41 6.52
C ILE A 127 1.84 -14.52 7.48
N SER A 128 1.56 -14.38 8.77
CA SER A 128 1.94 -15.36 9.80
C SER A 128 1.22 -16.71 9.68
N PHE A 129 0.16 -16.82 8.85
CA PHE A 129 -0.48 -18.09 8.50
C PHE A 129 0.29 -18.88 7.44
N SER A 130 1.19 -18.25 6.67
CA SER A 130 1.90 -18.92 5.56
C SER A 130 2.56 -20.27 5.93
N PRO A 131 3.16 -20.45 7.14
CA PRO A 131 3.73 -21.75 7.52
C PRO A 131 2.71 -22.87 7.75
N TYR A 132 1.45 -22.51 7.99
CA TYR A 132 0.37 -23.47 8.29
C TYR A 132 -0.44 -23.89 7.06
N ILE A 133 -0.44 -23.02 6.02
CA ILE A 133 -1.21 -23.23 4.78
C ILE A 133 -0.34 -23.59 3.59
N SER A 134 1.00 -23.61 3.74
CA SER A 134 1.93 -23.97 2.65
C SER A 134 3.12 -24.79 3.13
N THR A 135 3.75 -25.51 2.21
CA THR A 135 5.05 -26.16 2.42
C THR A 135 6.18 -25.12 2.50
N LYS A 136 7.31 -25.49 3.10
CA LYS A 136 8.45 -24.58 3.32
C LYS A 136 8.90 -23.89 2.03
N ASP A 137 8.94 -24.61 0.92
CA ASP A 137 9.40 -24.12 -0.39
C ASP A 137 8.42 -23.15 -1.04
N LYS A 138 7.11 -23.27 -0.76
CA LYS A 138 6.06 -22.42 -1.33
C LYS A 138 5.69 -21.20 -0.46
N ARG A 139 6.24 -21.10 0.75
CA ARG A 139 5.94 -19.95 1.68
C ARG A 139 6.20 -18.60 1.06
N PRO A 140 7.35 -18.33 0.40
CA PRO A 140 7.59 -17.03 -0.21
C PRO A 140 6.53 -16.66 -1.24
N MET A 141 6.10 -17.64 -2.05
CA MET A 141 5.04 -17.43 -3.05
C MET A 141 3.69 -17.11 -2.41
N VAL A 142 3.31 -17.80 -1.32
CA VAL A 142 2.06 -17.50 -0.59
C VAL A 142 2.08 -16.10 0.01
N VAL A 143 3.20 -15.67 0.58
CA VAL A 143 3.36 -14.29 1.09
C VAL A 143 3.24 -13.28 -0.05
N ALA A 144 3.84 -13.55 -1.21
CA ALA A 144 3.72 -12.69 -2.39
C ALA A 144 2.26 -12.61 -2.88
N TRP A 145 1.52 -13.73 -2.89
CA TRP A 145 0.09 -13.73 -3.22
C TRP A 145 -0.73 -12.89 -2.24
N ILE A 146 -0.49 -13.01 -0.92
CA ILE A 146 -1.18 -12.19 0.08
C ILE A 146 -0.94 -10.70 -0.20
N TYR A 147 0.30 -10.28 -0.44
CA TYR A 147 0.60 -8.88 -0.78
C TYR A 147 0.02 -8.43 -2.13
N SER A 148 -0.15 -9.34 -3.10
CA SER A 148 -0.75 -9.00 -4.39
C SER A 148 -2.19 -8.48 -4.26
N GLY A 149 -2.89 -8.83 -3.17
CA GLY A 149 -4.21 -8.27 -2.86
C GLY A 149 -4.22 -6.75 -2.83
N PHE A 150 -3.19 -6.10 -2.28
CA PHE A 150 -3.06 -4.63 -2.31
C PHE A 150 -2.87 -4.08 -3.73
N SER A 151 -2.07 -4.75 -4.55
CA SER A 151 -1.89 -4.35 -5.96
C SER A 151 -3.20 -4.48 -6.74
N ILE A 152 -3.94 -5.56 -6.52
CA ILE A 152 -5.27 -5.77 -7.13
C ILE A 152 -6.25 -4.70 -6.65
N ALA A 153 -6.18 -4.29 -5.37
CA ALA A 153 -7.02 -3.24 -4.80
C ALA A 153 -6.76 -1.87 -5.44
N SER A 154 -5.50 -1.52 -5.70
CA SER A 154 -5.18 -0.25 -6.36
C SER A 154 -5.69 -0.19 -7.80
N ILE A 155 -5.81 -1.35 -8.48
CA ILE A 155 -6.27 -1.44 -9.87
C ILE A 155 -7.79 -1.48 -9.97
N PHE A 156 -8.43 -2.34 -9.17
CA PHE A 156 -9.86 -2.61 -9.26
C PHE A 156 -10.66 -2.01 -8.11
N GLY A 157 -10.09 -1.98 -6.90
CA GLY A 157 -10.79 -1.52 -5.70
C GLY A 157 -11.17 -0.04 -5.77
N VAL A 158 -10.22 0.81 -6.16
CA VAL A 158 -10.47 2.26 -6.31
C VAL A 158 -11.50 2.55 -7.40
N PRO A 159 -11.37 2.03 -8.65
CA PRO A 159 -12.38 2.23 -9.68
C PRO A 159 -13.76 1.69 -9.31
N ILE A 160 -13.84 0.50 -8.71
CA ILE A 160 -15.12 -0.08 -8.25
C ILE A 160 -15.77 0.85 -7.23
N GLY A 161 -15.03 1.26 -6.21
CA GLY A 161 -15.54 2.14 -5.18
C GLY A 161 -15.93 3.52 -5.72
N THR A 162 -15.18 4.07 -6.67
CA THR A 162 -15.51 5.33 -7.34
C THR A 162 -16.80 5.19 -8.17
N SER A 163 -16.98 4.06 -8.87
CA SER A 163 -18.23 3.77 -9.58
C SER A 163 -19.42 3.70 -8.63
N ILE A 164 -19.29 2.99 -7.52
CA ILE A 164 -20.32 2.90 -6.49
C ILE A 164 -20.63 4.28 -5.93
N SER A 165 -19.60 5.10 -5.66
CA SER A 165 -19.77 6.47 -5.18
C SER A 165 -20.54 7.35 -6.17
N TYR A 166 -20.26 7.22 -7.44
CA TYR A 166 -20.93 7.99 -8.50
C TYR A 166 -22.45 7.74 -8.56
N TYR A 167 -22.88 6.47 -8.42
CA TYR A 167 -24.30 6.11 -8.53
C TYR A 167 -25.06 6.18 -7.18
N PHE A 168 -24.40 5.89 -6.07
CA PHE A 168 -25.04 5.70 -4.76
C PHE A 168 -24.47 6.60 -3.65
N GLY A 169 -23.52 7.49 -3.99
CA GLY A 169 -22.83 8.34 -3.04
C GLY A 169 -21.65 7.66 -2.34
N TRP A 170 -20.70 8.45 -1.86
CA TRP A 170 -19.42 7.97 -1.28
C TRP A 170 -19.60 7.04 -0.08
N ARG A 171 -20.68 7.20 0.69
CA ARG A 171 -21.01 6.33 1.83
C ARG A 171 -21.24 4.88 1.42
N ALA A 172 -21.85 4.66 0.25
CA ALA A 172 -22.10 3.33 -0.30
C ALA A 172 -20.80 2.56 -0.61
N SER A 173 -19.72 3.26 -0.92
CA SER A 173 -18.41 2.63 -1.12
C SER A 173 -17.87 1.99 0.15
N PHE A 174 -18.06 2.60 1.31
CA PHE A 174 -17.67 2.02 2.60
C PHE A 174 -18.60 0.86 3.02
N ILE A 175 -19.90 0.95 2.69
CA ILE A 175 -20.84 -0.18 2.87
C ILE A 175 -20.42 -1.38 2.02
N PHE A 176 -20.03 -1.15 0.76
CA PHE A 176 -19.51 -2.20 -0.11
C PHE A 176 -18.28 -2.90 0.50
N ILE A 177 -17.30 -2.14 1.01
CA ILE A 177 -16.12 -2.70 1.68
C ILE A 177 -16.54 -3.53 2.90
N SER A 178 -17.51 -3.06 3.69
CA SER A 178 -18.02 -3.79 4.86
C SER A 178 -18.67 -5.11 4.48
N ILE A 179 -19.54 -5.12 3.47
CA ILE A 179 -20.23 -6.34 2.98
C ILE A 179 -19.21 -7.32 2.40
N PHE A 180 -18.29 -6.83 1.56
CA PHE A 180 -17.23 -7.64 0.98
C PHE A 180 -16.35 -8.28 2.07
N SER A 181 -15.96 -7.50 3.07
CA SER A 181 -15.15 -7.99 4.20
C SER A 181 -15.92 -8.97 5.09
N ALA A 182 -17.24 -8.83 5.23
CA ALA A 182 -18.07 -9.80 5.95
C ALA A 182 -18.11 -11.15 5.21
N ALA A 183 -18.24 -11.16 3.88
CA ALA A 183 -18.13 -12.37 3.09
C ALA A 183 -16.75 -13.03 3.24
N MET A 184 -15.67 -12.23 3.26
CA MET A 184 -14.30 -12.73 3.50
C MET A 184 -14.13 -13.29 4.91
N LEU A 185 -14.75 -12.68 5.92
CA LEU A 185 -14.72 -13.18 7.28
C LEU A 185 -15.32 -14.60 7.36
N VAL A 186 -16.45 -14.85 6.69
CA VAL A 186 -17.06 -16.19 6.61
C VAL A 186 -16.11 -17.19 5.97
N LEU A 187 -15.48 -16.82 4.85
CA LEU A 187 -14.51 -17.67 4.17
C LEU A 187 -13.30 -17.98 5.05
N MET A 188 -12.73 -16.97 5.73
CA MET A 188 -11.62 -17.16 6.67
C MET A 188 -12.00 -18.06 7.84
N PHE A 189 -13.21 -17.89 8.41
CA PHE A 189 -13.70 -18.72 9.51
C PHE A 189 -13.82 -20.20 9.12
N ALA A 190 -14.19 -20.47 7.85
CA ALA A 190 -14.34 -21.82 7.32
C ALA A 190 -13.00 -22.48 6.95
N THR A 191 -11.99 -21.69 6.52
CA THR A 191 -10.79 -22.23 5.85
C THR A 191 -9.49 -22.10 6.63
N LEU A 192 -9.39 -21.12 7.56
CA LEU A 192 -8.15 -20.91 8.29
C LEU A 192 -7.95 -21.94 9.41
N PRO A 193 -6.71 -22.41 9.63
CA PRO A 193 -6.38 -23.31 10.72
C PRO A 193 -6.58 -22.65 12.08
N LYS A 194 -7.36 -23.31 12.95
CA LYS A 194 -7.77 -22.77 14.27
C LYS A 194 -6.66 -22.92 15.32
N ASN A 195 -5.90 -24.01 15.25
CA ASN A 195 -4.83 -24.32 16.21
C ASN A 195 -3.48 -23.81 15.68
N THR A 196 -3.15 -22.58 16.04
CA THR A 196 -1.87 -21.94 15.69
C THR A 196 -1.10 -21.59 16.97
N PRO A 197 0.11 -22.16 17.17
CA PRO A 197 0.91 -21.85 18.35
C PRO A 197 1.33 -20.37 18.35
N THR A 198 1.35 -19.79 19.55
CA THR A 198 1.80 -18.42 19.75
C THR A 198 3.33 -18.36 19.83
N HIS A 199 3.96 -17.49 19.07
CA HIS A 199 5.39 -17.22 19.16
C HIS A 199 5.62 -15.78 19.63
N LYS A 200 6.30 -15.64 20.77
CA LYS A 200 6.70 -14.32 21.27
C LYS A 200 7.85 -13.77 20.41
N VAL A 201 7.58 -12.81 19.57
CA VAL A 201 8.61 -12.07 18.81
C VAL A 201 9.15 -10.94 19.69
N LYS A 202 10.46 -10.96 19.98
CA LYS A 202 11.13 -9.85 20.67
C LYS A 202 11.47 -8.77 19.64
N LEU A 203 10.62 -7.77 19.49
CA LEU A 203 10.84 -6.67 18.52
C LEU A 203 12.01 -5.77 18.89
N LEU A 204 12.23 -5.50 20.21
CA LEU A 204 13.21 -4.52 20.66
C LEU A 204 14.63 -4.81 20.17
N GLY A 205 15.02 -6.09 20.06
CA GLY A 205 16.34 -6.47 19.54
C GLY A 205 16.52 -6.21 18.05
N GLN A 206 15.44 -6.12 17.29
CA GLN A 206 15.51 -5.93 15.85
C GLN A 206 15.77 -4.48 15.43
N PHE A 207 15.54 -3.51 16.32
CA PHE A 207 15.84 -2.10 16.08
C PHE A 207 17.34 -1.80 15.86
N ILE A 208 18.22 -2.78 16.09
CA ILE A 208 19.64 -2.67 15.74
C ILE A 208 19.85 -2.37 14.25
N LEU A 209 18.93 -2.79 13.36
CA LEU A 209 18.99 -2.48 11.94
C LEU A 209 18.99 -0.97 11.65
N PHE A 210 18.37 -0.16 12.50
CA PHE A 210 18.41 1.30 12.35
C PHE A 210 19.79 1.92 12.62
N LYS A 211 20.77 1.15 13.04
CA LYS A 211 22.19 1.57 13.10
C LYS A 211 22.93 1.33 11.78
N ASP A 212 22.39 0.47 10.89
CA ASP A 212 23.00 0.19 9.61
C ASP A 212 22.59 1.26 8.58
N THR A 213 23.58 1.95 8.02
CA THR A 213 23.36 3.02 7.03
C THR A 213 22.65 2.50 5.76
N ARG A 214 22.87 1.24 5.37
CA ARG A 214 22.21 0.62 4.21
C ARG A 214 20.71 0.47 4.47
N PHE A 215 20.34 0.07 5.69
CA PHE A 215 18.94 -0.04 6.10
C PHE A 215 18.24 1.33 6.09
N ILE A 216 18.88 2.34 6.68
CA ILE A 216 18.37 3.71 6.73
C ILE A 216 18.18 4.28 5.31
N LEU A 217 19.19 4.16 4.44
CA LEU A 217 19.11 4.66 3.07
C LEU A 217 18.05 3.94 2.25
N SER A 218 17.89 2.63 2.42
CA SER A 218 16.84 1.84 1.78
C SER A 218 15.46 2.29 2.26
N THR A 219 15.27 2.50 3.57
CA THR A 219 14.06 3.02 4.18
C THR A 219 13.67 4.37 3.60
N PHE A 220 14.61 5.33 3.55
CA PHE A 220 14.37 6.65 3.00
C PHE A 220 14.18 6.65 1.48
N THR A 221 14.80 5.73 0.75
CA THR A 221 14.56 5.56 -0.70
C THR A 221 13.12 5.18 -0.97
N ILE A 222 12.58 4.20 -0.24
CA ILE A 222 11.16 3.80 -0.36
C ILE A 222 10.25 4.95 0.06
N LEU A 223 10.54 5.58 1.20
CA LEU A 223 9.76 6.67 1.76
C LEU A 223 9.65 7.84 0.78
N PHE A 224 10.77 8.39 0.32
CA PHE A 224 10.77 9.55 -0.59
C PHE A 224 10.27 9.19 -1.99
N GLY A 225 10.54 7.98 -2.48
CA GLY A 225 10.03 7.51 -3.76
C GLY A 225 8.50 7.39 -3.77
N ALA A 226 7.93 6.78 -2.72
CA ALA A 226 6.49 6.73 -2.53
C ALA A 226 5.91 8.15 -2.34
N ALA A 227 6.51 8.97 -1.48
CA ALA A 227 6.07 10.33 -1.24
C ALA A 227 6.00 11.15 -2.52
N SER A 228 7.03 11.06 -3.38
CA SER A 228 7.05 11.76 -4.67
C SER A 228 5.81 11.43 -5.52
N SER A 229 5.42 10.17 -5.60
CA SER A 229 4.25 9.74 -6.39
C SER A 229 2.92 10.16 -5.74
N TYR A 230 2.84 10.11 -4.41
CA TYR A 230 1.60 10.38 -3.67
C TYR A 230 1.29 11.87 -3.52
N VAL A 231 2.23 12.76 -3.76
CA VAL A 231 1.95 14.20 -3.95
C VAL A 231 0.89 14.41 -5.03
N LEU A 232 0.99 13.63 -6.14
CA LEU A 232 0.05 13.67 -7.26
C LEU A 232 -1.13 12.72 -7.04
N TYR A 233 -0.86 11.46 -6.67
CA TYR A 233 -1.85 10.39 -6.68
C TYR A 233 -3.03 10.67 -5.73
N THR A 234 -2.79 11.30 -4.59
CA THR A 234 -3.82 11.69 -3.63
C THR A 234 -4.88 12.61 -4.25
N TYR A 235 -4.47 13.46 -5.18
CA TYR A 235 -5.32 14.45 -5.84
C TYR A 235 -5.59 14.12 -7.31
N LEU A 236 -5.43 12.86 -7.70
CA LEU A 236 -5.57 12.43 -9.10
C LEU A 236 -6.97 12.68 -9.64
N LYS A 237 -8.01 12.48 -8.81
CA LYS A 237 -9.40 12.71 -9.22
C LYS A 237 -9.70 14.18 -9.51
N PRO A 238 -9.40 15.15 -8.63
CA PRO A 238 -9.50 16.58 -8.97
C PRO A 238 -8.75 16.96 -10.25
N ILE A 239 -7.53 16.42 -10.43
CA ILE A 239 -6.77 16.69 -11.67
C ILE A 239 -7.50 16.17 -12.90
N PHE A 240 -8.10 14.99 -12.84
CA PHE A 240 -8.87 14.44 -13.95
C PHE A 240 -10.13 15.28 -14.26
N LEU A 241 -10.80 15.81 -13.25
CA LEU A 241 -12.00 16.63 -13.41
C LEU A 241 -11.64 18.04 -13.93
N ASP A 242 -10.72 18.75 -13.28
CA ASP A 242 -10.52 20.18 -13.47
C ASP A 242 -9.51 20.50 -14.58
N TYR A 243 -8.52 19.63 -14.85
CA TYR A 243 -7.46 19.89 -15.83
C TYR A 243 -7.54 19.04 -17.09
N ILE A 244 -7.94 17.78 -16.95
CA ILE A 244 -8.12 16.89 -18.12
C ILE A 244 -9.55 16.95 -18.62
N HIS A 245 -10.48 17.48 -17.80
CA HIS A 245 -11.90 17.63 -18.10
C HIS A 245 -12.60 16.29 -18.42
N ILE A 246 -12.19 15.21 -17.71
CA ILE A 246 -12.85 13.91 -17.82
C ILE A 246 -14.22 14.01 -17.15
N PRO A 247 -15.33 13.70 -17.84
CA PRO A 247 -16.65 13.69 -17.21
C PRO A 247 -16.69 12.73 -16.03
N ASN A 248 -17.38 13.11 -14.93
CA ASN A 248 -17.40 12.32 -13.67
C ASN A 248 -17.78 10.85 -13.89
N LYS A 249 -18.71 10.57 -14.85
CA LYS A 249 -19.09 9.20 -15.23
C LYS A 249 -17.94 8.33 -15.76
N HIS A 250 -16.85 8.92 -16.25
CA HIS A 250 -15.68 8.22 -16.81
C HIS A 250 -14.45 8.20 -15.89
N ILE A 251 -14.53 8.83 -14.72
CA ILE A 251 -13.40 8.87 -13.75
C ILE A 251 -12.96 7.48 -13.32
N SER A 252 -13.91 6.57 -13.07
CA SER A 252 -13.58 5.18 -12.73
C SER A 252 -12.77 4.47 -13.82
N ALA A 253 -13.10 4.71 -15.10
CA ALA A 253 -12.35 4.17 -16.22
C ALA A 253 -10.94 4.78 -16.31
N ALA A 254 -10.80 6.09 -16.08
CA ALA A 254 -9.51 6.77 -16.05
C ALA A 254 -8.62 6.24 -14.92
N LEU A 255 -9.18 6.05 -13.72
CA LEU A 255 -8.49 5.44 -12.58
C LEU A 255 -8.11 3.98 -12.85
N LEU A 256 -8.94 3.22 -13.58
CA LEU A 256 -8.61 1.86 -14.01
C LEU A 256 -7.41 1.85 -14.96
N VAL A 257 -7.38 2.75 -15.96
CA VAL A 257 -6.24 2.88 -16.89
C VAL A 257 -4.96 3.22 -16.12
N PHE A 258 -5.03 4.16 -15.17
CA PHE A 258 -3.92 4.46 -14.28
C PHE A 258 -3.49 3.24 -13.46
N GLY A 259 -4.44 2.52 -12.87
CA GLY A 259 -4.18 1.30 -12.10
C GLY A 259 -3.48 0.21 -12.93
N VAL A 260 -3.80 0.08 -14.21
CA VAL A 260 -3.12 -0.84 -15.13
C VAL A 260 -1.64 -0.45 -15.31
N THR A 261 -1.31 0.84 -15.42
CA THR A 261 0.10 1.27 -15.48
C THR A 261 0.86 0.95 -14.20
N VAL A 262 0.20 1.10 -13.05
CA VAL A 262 0.73 0.73 -11.73
C VAL A 262 0.98 -0.78 -11.63
N LEU A 263 0.11 -1.63 -12.19
CA LEU A 263 0.33 -3.07 -12.26
C LEU A 263 1.61 -3.41 -13.04
N PHE A 264 1.76 -2.83 -14.24
CA PHE A 264 2.97 -3.03 -15.05
C PHE A 264 4.23 -2.53 -14.34
N SER A 265 4.16 -1.42 -13.60
CA SER A 265 5.22 -0.93 -12.72
C SER A 265 5.66 -2.00 -11.73
N ASN A 266 4.70 -2.58 -11.00
CA ASN A 266 4.99 -3.58 -9.96
C ASN A 266 5.56 -4.89 -10.55
N LEU A 267 5.01 -5.37 -11.68
CA LEU A 267 5.53 -6.55 -12.38
C LEU A 267 6.97 -6.34 -12.88
N LEU A 268 7.24 -5.16 -13.45
CA LEU A 268 8.58 -4.83 -13.95
C LEU A 268 9.58 -4.61 -12.80
N SER A 269 9.11 -4.17 -11.62
CA SER A 269 9.94 -4.06 -10.42
C SER A 269 10.68 -5.36 -10.09
N GLY A 270 9.98 -6.52 -10.20
CA GLY A 270 10.60 -7.83 -10.01
C GLY A 270 11.74 -8.10 -10.98
N LYS A 271 11.51 -7.88 -12.29
CA LYS A 271 12.56 -8.04 -13.31
C LYS A 271 13.72 -7.05 -13.14
N LEU A 272 13.42 -5.83 -12.69
CA LEU A 272 14.45 -4.82 -12.42
C LEU A 272 15.38 -5.26 -11.28
N ALA A 273 14.85 -6.00 -10.32
CA ALA A 273 15.60 -6.49 -9.16
C ALA A 273 16.62 -7.60 -9.51
N GLU A 274 16.38 -8.38 -10.55
CA GLU A 274 17.24 -9.51 -10.94
C GLU A 274 18.67 -9.07 -11.36
N HIS A 275 18.84 -7.86 -11.88
CA HIS A 275 20.12 -7.39 -12.46
C HIS A 275 20.48 -5.99 -11.99
N ASN A 276 21.28 -5.88 -10.92
CA ASN A 276 21.73 -4.57 -10.39
C ASN A 276 20.61 -3.55 -10.18
N GLY A 277 19.49 -3.99 -9.57
CA GLY A 277 18.28 -3.19 -9.43
C GLY A 277 18.53 -1.85 -8.75
N VAL A 278 19.33 -1.82 -7.67
CA VAL A 278 19.70 -0.60 -6.93
C VAL A 278 20.38 0.43 -7.86
N TYR A 279 21.29 -0.03 -8.75
CA TYR A 279 21.94 0.84 -9.73
C TYR A 279 20.96 1.44 -10.74
N ARG A 280 20.01 0.64 -11.23
CA ARG A 280 19.04 1.08 -12.25
C ARG A 280 18.00 2.05 -11.69
N LEU A 281 17.68 1.97 -10.40
CA LEU A 281 16.72 2.87 -9.76
C LEU A 281 17.10 4.35 -9.83
N ARG A 282 18.39 4.69 -9.96
CA ARG A 282 18.80 6.08 -10.17
C ARG A 282 18.18 6.68 -11.43
N TYR A 283 18.05 5.92 -12.51
CA TYR A 283 17.40 6.37 -13.74
C TYR A 283 15.89 6.49 -13.57
N VAL A 284 15.29 5.59 -12.77
CA VAL A 284 13.87 5.66 -12.44
C VAL A 284 13.55 6.96 -11.70
N PHE A 285 14.31 7.28 -10.65
CA PHE A 285 14.09 8.52 -9.89
C PHE A 285 14.44 9.78 -10.69
N MET A 286 15.43 9.72 -11.56
CA MET A 286 15.72 10.83 -12.48
C MET A 286 14.55 11.07 -13.45
N MET A 287 13.99 10.01 -14.04
CA MET A 287 12.83 10.12 -14.91
C MET A 287 11.60 10.62 -14.13
N GLN A 288 11.38 10.13 -12.90
CA GLN A 288 10.32 10.60 -12.03
C GLN A 288 10.46 12.09 -11.71
N PHE A 289 11.69 12.56 -11.39
CA PHE A 289 11.99 13.97 -11.21
C PHE A 289 11.61 14.79 -12.44
N LEU A 290 12.05 14.37 -13.64
CA LEU A 290 11.73 15.06 -14.89
C LEU A 290 10.22 15.13 -15.14
N CYS A 291 9.51 14.02 -14.96
CA CYS A 291 8.05 13.99 -15.12
C CYS A 291 7.37 14.93 -14.13
N MET A 292 7.82 14.99 -12.87
CA MET A 292 7.27 15.88 -11.84
C MET A 292 7.54 17.36 -12.14
N ILE A 293 8.70 17.72 -12.68
CA ILE A 293 9.02 19.09 -13.14
C ILE A 293 8.16 19.48 -14.35
N VAL A 294 7.93 18.56 -15.27
CA VAL A 294 7.14 18.81 -16.49
C VAL A 294 5.63 18.87 -16.19
N LEU A 295 5.16 18.21 -15.13
CA LEU A 295 3.74 18.09 -14.82
C LEU A 295 2.98 19.43 -14.79
N PRO A 296 3.43 20.51 -14.11
CA PRO A 296 2.74 21.80 -14.09
C PRO A 296 2.51 22.43 -15.47
N PHE A 297 3.40 22.16 -16.40
CA PHE A 297 3.32 22.62 -17.78
C PHE A 297 2.47 21.67 -18.64
N ALA A 298 2.56 20.37 -18.40
CA ALA A 298 1.75 19.37 -19.07
C ALA A 298 0.26 19.57 -18.76
N LEU A 299 -0.10 20.00 -17.53
CA LEU A 299 -1.47 20.27 -17.10
C LEU A 299 -2.18 21.39 -17.88
N LEU A 300 -1.49 22.09 -18.77
CA LEU A 300 -2.10 23.04 -19.71
C LEU A 300 -2.83 22.36 -20.89
N ASN A 301 -2.57 21.07 -21.14
CA ASN A 301 -3.18 20.32 -22.22
C ASN A 301 -3.55 18.90 -21.76
N ALA A 302 -4.79 18.48 -22.02
CA ALA A 302 -5.32 17.18 -21.55
C ALA A 302 -4.49 15.98 -22.03
N VAL A 303 -3.97 16.00 -23.26
CA VAL A 303 -3.18 14.89 -23.82
C VAL A 303 -1.83 14.78 -23.13
N SER A 304 -1.08 15.90 -23.02
CA SER A 304 0.21 15.91 -22.33
C SER A 304 0.09 15.55 -20.85
N SER A 305 -0.96 16.03 -20.18
CA SER A 305 -1.29 15.66 -18.80
C SER A 305 -1.45 14.16 -18.64
N SER A 306 -2.28 13.57 -19.50
CA SER A 306 -2.56 12.12 -19.45
C SER A 306 -1.30 11.30 -19.65
N ILE A 307 -0.45 11.65 -20.61
CA ILE A 307 0.81 10.95 -20.87
C ILE A 307 1.75 11.04 -19.66
N VAL A 308 1.97 12.24 -19.11
CA VAL A 308 2.87 12.43 -17.97
C VAL A 308 2.35 11.70 -16.73
N ILE A 309 1.05 11.76 -16.45
CA ILE A 309 0.43 11.06 -15.32
C ILE A 309 0.57 9.54 -15.46
N LEU A 310 0.36 8.98 -16.64
CA LEU A 310 0.54 7.55 -16.88
C LEU A 310 2.00 7.11 -16.73
N ILE A 311 2.96 7.94 -17.17
CA ILE A 311 4.38 7.66 -16.96
C ILE A 311 4.71 7.69 -15.46
N ILE A 312 4.19 8.67 -14.69
CA ILE A 312 4.39 8.72 -13.24
C ILE A 312 3.81 7.46 -12.58
N GLY A 313 2.61 7.03 -12.97
CA GLY A 313 1.99 5.78 -12.51
C GLY A 313 2.85 4.55 -12.81
N PHE A 314 3.46 4.50 -14.00
CA PHE A 314 4.37 3.43 -14.40
C PHE A 314 5.68 3.42 -13.59
N LEU A 315 6.17 4.57 -13.14
CA LEU A 315 7.40 4.67 -12.32
C LEU A 315 7.16 4.37 -10.83
N MET A 316 5.91 4.46 -10.36
CA MET A 316 5.53 4.53 -8.95
C MET A 316 6.01 3.36 -8.08
N TYR A 317 5.96 2.13 -8.59
CA TYR A 317 6.27 0.91 -7.83
C TYR A 317 7.58 0.22 -8.27
N LEU A 318 8.30 0.76 -9.27
CA LEU A 318 9.54 0.14 -9.77
C LEU A 318 10.62 -0.05 -8.70
N MET A 319 10.58 0.73 -7.63
CA MET A 319 11.56 0.66 -6.53
C MET A 319 11.30 -0.49 -5.55
N ASN A 320 10.07 -1.04 -5.48
CA ASN A 320 9.67 -1.95 -4.42
C ASN A 320 10.57 -3.18 -4.32
N SER A 321 10.64 -3.99 -5.37
CA SER A 321 11.40 -5.24 -5.34
C SER A 321 12.92 -5.03 -5.24
N PRO A 322 13.55 -4.10 -6.00
CA PRO A 322 15.00 -3.92 -5.90
C PRO A 322 15.47 -3.47 -4.53
N VAL A 323 14.74 -2.55 -3.88
CA VAL A 323 15.12 -2.06 -2.55
C VAL A 323 14.83 -3.11 -1.49
N GLN A 324 13.67 -3.80 -1.58
CA GLN A 324 13.29 -4.84 -0.63
C GLN A 324 14.26 -6.03 -0.67
N LEU A 325 14.65 -6.51 -1.86
CA LEU A 325 15.64 -7.59 -1.99
C LEU A 325 17.01 -7.16 -1.44
N ASN A 326 17.45 -5.94 -1.73
CA ASN A 326 18.69 -5.42 -1.15
C ASN A 326 18.67 -5.42 0.39
N ILE A 327 17.54 -5.04 1.01
CA ILE A 327 17.39 -5.09 2.47
C ILE A 327 17.46 -6.52 2.99
N LEU A 328 16.76 -7.44 2.36
CA LEU A 328 16.71 -8.84 2.79
C LEU A 328 18.09 -9.52 2.64
N ASP A 329 18.80 -9.29 1.54
CA ASP A 329 20.09 -9.90 1.24
C ASP A 329 21.15 -9.56 2.30
N PHE A 330 21.34 -8.27 2.65
CA PHE A 330 22.32 -7.93 3.67
C PHE A 330 21.84 -8.30 5.08
N THR A 331 20.52 -8.23 5.34
CA THR A 331 19.97 -8.63 6.64
C THR A 331 20.15 -10.12 6.90
N GLU A 332 19.92 -10.96 5.87
CA GLU A 332 20.12 -12.41 5.99
C GLU A 332 21.59 -12.76 6.30
N ARG A 333 22.54 -12.04 5.71
CA ARG A 333 23.97 -12.28 5.89
C ARG A 333 24.49 -11.78 7.24
N GLU A 334 24.11 -10.59 7.66
CA GLU A 334 24.73 -9.88 8.79
C GLU A 334 23.84 -9.80 10.04
N TYR A 335 22.50 -9.83 9.87
CA TYR A 335 21.50 -9.69 10.94
C TYR A 335 20.37 -10.70 10.85
N PRO A 336 20.60 -12.03 10.78
CA PRO A 336 19.55 -13.02 10.48
C PRO A 336 18.38 -13.01 11.47
N SER A 337 18.60 -12.57 12.72
CA SER A 337 17.55 -12.40 13.73
C SER A 337 16.58 -11.23 13.43
N CYS A 338 16.93 -10.34 12.51
CA CYS A 338 16.19 -9.12 12.19
C CYS A 338 15.35 -9.21 10.91
N LEU A 339 15.28 -10.38 10.27
CA LEU A 339 14.55 -10.59 9.00
C LEU A 339 13.07 -10.17 9.09
N THR A 340 12.44 -10.28 10.25
CA THR A 340 11.04 -9.87 10.43
C THR A 340 10.87 -8.37 10.27
N LEU A 341 11.75 -7.57 10.87
CA LEU A 341 11.73 -6.11 10.71
C LEU A 341 12.12 -5.72 9.27
N ALA A 342 13.14 -6.37 8.71
CA ALA A 342 13.58 -6.14 7.35
C ALA A 342 12.45 -6.39 6.32
N SER A 343 11.68 -7.48 6.49
CA SER A 343 10.56 -7.80 5.60
C SER A 343 9.38 -6.82 5.74
N SER A 344 9.15 -6.25 6.92
CA SER A 344 8.08 -5.27 7.15
C SER A 344 8.47 -3.84 6.77
N ASN A 345 9.76 -3.58 6.52
CA ASN A 345 10.26 -2.23 6.24
C ASN A 345 9.63 -1.60 5.01
N ASN A 346 9.33 -2.39 3.97
CA ASN A 346 8.69 -1.85 2.76
C ASN A 346 7.31 -1.26 3.08
N SER A 347 6.45 -1.99 3.79
CA SER A 347 5.12 -1.52 4.16
C SER A 347 5.18 -0.29 5.06
N PHE A 348 6.07 -0.29 6.07
CA PHE A 348 6.29 0.85 6.96
C PHE A 348 6.73 2.09 6.19
N SER A 349 7.81 1.98 5.41
CA SER A 349 8.42 3.10 4.68
C SER A 349 7.48 3.64 3.59
N PHE A 350 6.79 2.75 2.88
CA PHE A 350 5.86 3.12 1.82
C PHE A 350 4.66 3.90 2.37
N ASN A 351 4.05 3.44 3.45
CA ASN A 351 2.95 4.16 4.10
C ASN A 351 3.38 5.49 4.70
N PHE A 352 4.59 5.55 5.30
CA PHE A 352 5.14 6.83 5.74
C PHE A 352 5.35 7.80 4.56
N GLY A 353 5.78 7.25 3.41
CA GLY A 353 5.86 8.00 2.14
C GLY A 353 4.51 8.49 1.65
N ILE A 354 3.45 7.66 1.71
CA ILE A 354 2.07 8.09 1.41
C ILE A 354 1.67 9.28 2.29
N ALA A 355 1.91 9.18 3.60
CA ALA A 355 1.59 10.24 4.55
C ALA A 355 2.31 11.55 4.22
N LEU A 356 3.63 11.49 4.00
CA LEU A 356 4.46 12.64 3.66
C LEU A 356 4.08 13.24 2.31
N GLY A 357 3.90 12.40 1.28
CA GLY A 357 3.55 12.86 -0.06
C GLY A 357 2.19 13.54 -0.09
N SER A 358 1.17 12.92 0.52
CA SER A 358 -0.18 13.50 0.64
C SER A 358 -0.15 14.81 1.42
N PHE A 359 0.64 14.92 2.49
CA PHE A 359 0.80 16.14 3.28
C PHE A 359 1.50 17.25 2.48
N VAL A 360 2.61 16.95 1.79
CA VAL A 360 3.30 17.92 0.91
C VAL A 360 2.38 18.34 -0.23
N GLY A 361 1.66 17.40 -0.83
CA GLY A 361 0.67 17.68 -1.87
C GLY A 361 -0.44 18.61 -1.38
N SER A 362 -1.00 18.36 -0.18
CA SER A 362 -2.03 19.23 0.41
C SER A 362 -1.51 20.65 0.66
N THR A 363 -0.30 20.76 1.21
CA THR A 363 0.31 22.07 1.50
C THR A 363 0.54 22.89 0.23
N ILE A 364 1.02 22.25 -0.85
CA ILE A 364 1.22 22.95 -2.13
C ILE A 364 -0.12 23.28 -2.77
N PHE A 365 -1.08 22.36 -2.73
CA PHE A 365 -2.42 22.60 -3.26
C PHE A 365 -3.09 23.81 -2.58
N ASP A 366 -3.02 23.88 -1.26
CA ASP A 366 -3.65 24.95 -0.45
C ASP A 366 -3.04 26.34 -0.72
N ASN A 367 -1.70 26.42 -0.82
CA ASN A 367 -1.00 27.69 -0.93
C ASN A 367 -0.76 28.18 -2.37
N PHE A 368 -0.59 27.25 -3.31
CA PHE A 368 -0.16 27.57 -4.69
C PHE A 368 -1.11 27.01 -5.76
N GLY A 369 -2.05 26.15 -5.37
CA GLY A 369 -2.95 25.44 -6.27
C GLY A 369 -2.41 24.09 -6.74
N ILE A 370 -3.35 23.22 -7.12
CA ILE A 370 -3.08 21.80 -7.48
C ILE A 370 -2.10 21.66 -8.66
N ARG A 371 -2.06 22.63 -9.56
CA ARG A 371 -1.15 22.64 -10.71
C ARG A 371 0.31 22.49 -10.29
N TRP A 372 0.72 23.04 -9.16
CA TRP A 372 2.09 23.12 -8.71
C TRP A 372 2.54 21.95 -7.85
N VAL A 373 1.68 20.96 -7.58
CA VAL A 373 2.00 19.77 -6.77
C VAL A 373 3.20 18.99 -7.33
N GLY A 374 3.42 19.05 -8.65
CA GLY A 374 4.56 18.41 -9.28
C GLY A 374 5.92 18.84 -8.72
N PHE A 375 6.09 20.09 -8.32
CA PHE A 375 7.37 20.55 -7.75
C PHE A 375 7.67 19.91 -6.39
N GLY A 376 6.64 19.66 -5.55
CA GLY A 376 6.83 18.90 -4.33
C GLY A 376 7.27 17.46 -4.62
N GLY A 377 6.67 16.84 -5.63
CA GLY A 377 7.07 15.50 -6.10
C GLY A 377 8.50 15.47 -6.62
N ALA A 378 8.95 16.52 -7.33
CA ALA A 378 10.31 16.64 -7.84
C ALA A 378 11.35 16.72 -6.70
N VAL A 379 11.09 17.54 -5.67
CA VAL A 379 11.97 17.61 -4.49
C VAL A 379 12.11 16.25 -3.83
N LEU A 380 11.00 15.56 -3.59
CA LEU A 380 11.00 14.24 -2.96
C LEU A 380 11.69 13.18 -3.83
N SER A 381 11.50 13.22 -5.14
CA SER A 381 12.21 12.33 -6.08
C SER A 381 13.73 12.58 -6.07
N THR A 382 14.16 13.84 -5.92
CA THR A 382 15.58 14.17 -5.76
C THR A 382 16.16 13.58 -4.50
N LEU A 383 15.42 13.63 -3.37
CA LEU A 383 15.87 13.00 -2.13
C LEU A 383 15.98 11.48 -2.27
N ALA A 384 15.01 10.82 -2.92
CA ALA A 384 15.07 9.39 -3.23
C ALA A 384 16.29 9.06 -4.13
N PHE A 385 16.55 9.88 -5.14
CA PHE A 385 17.73 9.74 -6.02
C PHE A 385 19.04 9.84 -5.23
N LEU A 386 19.18 10.80 -4.34
CA LEU A 386 20.38 10.95 -3.50
C LEU A 386 20.58 9.73 -2.58
N CYS A 387 19.50 9.24 -1.95
CA CYS A 387 19.55 8.05 -1.11
C CYS A 387 20.01 6.81 -1.90
N ILE A 388 19.45 6.56 -3.08
CA ILE A 388 19.78 5.36 -3.87
C ILE A 388 21.20 5.43 -4.46
N VAL A 389 21.69 6.61 -4.86
CA VAL A 389 23.06 6.80 -5.34
C VAL A 389 24.06 6.54 -4.22
N TYR A 390 23.76 7.01 -2.99
CA TYR A 390 24.62 6.78 -1.85
C TYR A 390 24.59 5.32 -1.39
N LEU A 391 23.42 4.69 -1.38
CA LEU A 391 23.25 3.26 -1.12
C LEU A 391 24.09 2.41 -2.06
N TYR A 392 24.05 2.72 -3.36
CA TYR A 392 24.85 2.01 -4.37
C TYR A 392 26.36 2.13 -4.10
N LYS A 393 26.84 3.32 -3.72
CA LYS A 393 28.26 3.53 -3.41
C LYS A 393 28.73 2.72 -2.17
N ILE A 394 27.88 2.59 -1.16
CA ILE A 394 28.20 1.79 0.04
C ILE A 394 28.22 0.30 -0.31
N ASN A 395 27.22 -0.20 -1.03
CA ASN A 395 27.17 -1.61 -1.43
C ASN A 395 28.38 -2.01 -2.27
N GLY A 396 28.86 -1.14 -3.17
CA GLY A 396 30.05 -1.39 -3.97
C GLY A 396 31.36 -1.48 -3.15
N LYS A 397 31.43 -0.79 -2.03
CA LYS A 397 32.59 -0.90 -1.09
C LYS A 397 32.56 -2.21 -0.29
N THR A 398 31.37 -2.70 0.08
CA THR A 398 31.22 -3.92 0.87
C THR A 398 31.45 -5.20 0.04
N ASN A 399 31.23 -5.17 -1.26
CA ASN A 399 31.49 -6.29 -2.18
C ASN A 399 32.96 -6.43 -2.60
N ASN A 400 33.81 -5.45 -2.27
CA ASN A 400 35.25 -5.42 -2.57
C ASN A 400 36.13 -5.75 -1.35
N VAL A 401 35.55 -6.12 -0.22
CA VAL A 401 36.19 -6.62 0.99
C VAL A 401 35.75 -8.08 1.23
#